data_643e9d44913027b190ef32b79f0af270
#
_entry.id   643e9d44913027b190ef32b79f0af270
#
_cell.length_a   1.000
_cell.length_b   1.000
_cell.length_c   1.000
_cell.angle_alpha   90.00
_cell.angle_beta   90.00
_cell.angle_gamma   90.00
#
_symmetry.space_group_name_H-M   'P 1'
#
loop_
_entity.id
_entity.type
_entity.pdbx_description
1 polymer ?
#
loop_
_entity_poly.entity_id
_entity_poly.type
_entity_poly.pdbx_seq_one_letter_code
_entity_poly.pdbx_strand_id
1 'polypeptide(L)'
;MLAMPLKPEEVPQVWDRVKPLIDKALVHTLGEQTSHDILIKLVKKENILFIGIEAQEIMSALVGEVQIYPQKRVFHITTWANKTGHDYEQWMQHWDVIEDFAKHQGCTLISAWTRKGLAKKLKWTHEYSVVTKDL
;
A
#
# COMPACT_ATOMS: atom_id res chain seq x y z
N MET A 1 8.52 -15.37 -0.92
CA MET A 1 8.57 -13.92 -0.62
C MET A 1 8.45 -13.72 0.88
N LEU A 2 9.24 -12.80 1.43
CA LEU A 2 9.13 -12.36 2.81
C LEU A 2 8.51 -10.98 2.83
N ALA A 3 7.42 -10.79 3.56
CA ALA A 3 6.72 -9.51 3.68
C ALA A 3 6.95 -8.91 5.05
N MET A 4 7.24 -7.61 5.12
CA MET A 4 7.47 -6.93 6.40
C MET A 4 7.16 -5.44 6.31
N PRO A 5 6.68 -4.84 7.43
CA PRO A 5 6.61 -3.39 7.54
C PRO A 5 7.99 -2.83 7.83
N LEU A 6 8.25 -1.60 7.35
CA LEU A 6 9.49 -0.89 7.63
C LEU A 6 9.25 0.23 8.64
N LYS A 7 10.21 0.41 9.54
CA LYS A 7 10.25 1.57 10.43
C LYS A 7 10.62 2.81 9.61
N PRO A 8 10.19 4.01 10.03
CA PRO A 8 10.51 5.24 9.29
C PRO A 8 11.99 5.45 9.02
N GLU A 9 12.85 5.11 9.98
CA GLU A 9 14.31 5.24 9.83
C GLU A 9 14.91 4.24 8.83
N GLU A 10 14.23 3.16 8.53
CA GLU A 10 14.67 2.16 7.55
C GLU A 10 14.32 2.55 6.11
N VAL A 11 13.32 3.42 5.93
CA VAL A 11 12.81 3.78 4.60
C VAL A 11 13.87 4.43 3.71
N PRO A 12 14.65 5.43 4.17
CA PRO A 12 15.68 6.03 3.33
C PRO A 12 16.72 5.04 2.84
N GLN A 13 16.99 3.98 3.59
CA GLN A 13 18.00 2.97 3.26
C GLN A 13 17.63 2.13 2.05
N VAL A 14 16.32 2.00 1.76
CA VAL A 14 15.81 1.17 0.67
C VAL A 14 15.10 1.97 -0.41
N TRP A 15 15.00 3.29 -0.25
CA TRP A 15 14.18 4.13 -1.11
C TRP A 15 14.55 4.04 -2.59
N ASP A 16 15.85 3.96 -2.91
CA ASP A 16 16.30 3.83 -4.30
C ASP A 16 15.75 2.59 -4.99
N ARG A 17 15.48 1.54 -4.22
CA ARG A 17 14.93 0.28 -4.74
C ARG A 17 13.40 0.25 -4.74
N VAL A 18 12.77 1.07 -3.89
CA VAL A 18 11.32 1.14 -3.75
C VAL A 18 10.72 2.18 -4.69
N LYS A 19 11.39 3.31 -4.88
CA LYS A 19 10.89 4.44 -5.69
C LYS A 19 10.42 4.02 -7.08
N PRO A 20 11.17 3.21 -7.87
CA PRO A 20 10.71 2.80 -9.19
C PRO A 20 9.37 2.05 -9.17
N LEU A 21 9.13 1.23 -8.15
CA LEU A 21 7.87 0.52 -7.99
C LEU A 21 6.73 1.50 -7.69
N ILE A 22 6.97 2.43 -6.79
CA ILE A 22 5.97 3.46 -6.43
C ILE A 22 5.65 4.32 -7.65
N ASP A 23 6.65 4.81 -8.37
CA ASP A 23 6.45 5.62 -9.58
C ASP A 23 5.60 4.87 -10.62
N LYS A 24 5.86 3.58 -10.80
CA LYS A 24 5.08 2.74 -11.73
C LYS A 24 3.61 2.69 -11.33
N ALA A 25 3.31 2.55 -10.05
CA ALA A 25 1.93 2.51 -9.56
C ALA A 25 1.23 3.86 -9.70
N LEU A 26 1.96 4.96 -9.47
CA LEU A 26 1.39 6.30 -9.51
C LEU A 26 0.96 6.75 -10.91
N VAL A 27 1.44 6.12 -11.96
CA VAL A 27 1.00 6.37 -13.35
C VAL A 27 -0.52 6.16 -13.48
N HIS A 28 -1.09 5.28 -12.70
CA HIS A 28 -2.52 4.93 -12.75
C HIS A 28 -3.40 5.75 -11.78
N THR A 29 -2.84 6.79 -11.17
CA THR A 29 -3.57 7.64 -10.23
C THR A 29 -4.09 8.90 -10.92
N LEU A 30 -4.78 9.74 -10.15
CA LEU A 30 -5.31 11.03 -10.62
C LEU A 30 -4.30 12.17 -10.49
N GLY A 31 -3.06 11.86 -10.12
CA GLY A 31 -2.01 12.85 -9.95
C GLY A 31 -2.03 13.54 -8.58
N GLU A 32 -2.63 12.89 -7.58
CA GLU A 32 -2.80 13.46 -6.25
C GLU A 32 -1.47 13.65 -5.53
N GLN A 33 -0.48 12.79 -5.81
CA GLN A 33 0.82 12.85 -5.14
C GLN A 33 1.93 12.24 -5.98
N THR A 34 3.16 12.63 -5.66
CA THR A 34 4.38 12.08 -6.25
C THR A 34 5.01 11.08 -5.30
N SER A 35 6.00 10.30 -5.78
CA SER A 35 6.76 9.41 -4.90
C SER A 35 7.51 10.19 -3.81
N HIS A 36 7.94 11.42 -4.09
CA HIS A 36 8.58 12.27 -3.08
C HIS A 36 7.61 12.64 -1.96
N ASP A 37 6.36 12.95 -2.29
CA ASP A 37 5.33 13.22 -1.28
C ASP A 37 5.12 12.00 -0.38
N ILE A 38 5.12 10.80 -0.96
CA ILE A 38 4.98 9.56 -0.22
C ILE A 38 6.18 9.35 0.71
N LEU A 39 7.40 9.60 0.23
CA LEU A 39 8.60 9.48 1.05
C LEU A 39 8.52 10.38 2.29
N ILE A 40 8.09 11.63 2.11
CA ILE A 40 7.94 12.57 3.23
C ILE A 40 6.95 12.01 4.26
N LYS A 41 5.81 11.50 3.82
CA LYS A 41 4.80 10.92 4.72
C LYS A 41 5.32 9.68 5.45
N LEU A 42 6.11 8.86 4.79
CA LEU A 42 6.70 7.67 5.41
C LEU A 42 7.69 8.06 6.52
N VAL A 43 8.53 9.05 6.26
CA VAL A 43 9.52 9.54 7.25
C VAL A 43 8.82 10.21 8.43
N LYS A 44 7.69 10.88 8.19
CA LYS A 44 6.89 11.53 9.24
C LYS A 44 5.95 10.57 9.99
N LYS A 45 5.96 9.28 9.68
CA LYS A 45 5.07 8.28 10.27
C LYS A 45 3.59 8.47 9.93
N GLU A 46 3.28 9.24 8.91
CA GLU A 46 1.91 9.43 8.45
C GLU A 46 1.45 8.25 7.56
N ASN A 47 2.40 7.61 6.88
CA ASN A 47 2.17 6.40 6.09
C ASN A 47 3.12 5.29 6.55
N ILE A 48 2.79 4.07 6.19
CA ILE A 48 3.59 2.87 6.50
C ILE A 48 3.90 2.16 5.18
N LEU A 49 5.16 1.75 5.04
CA LEU A 49 5.63 0.98 3.90
C LEU A 49 5.77 -0.49 4.29
N PHE A 50 5.14 -1.36 3.53
CA PHE A 50 5.40 -2.80 3.56
C PHE A 50 6.16 -3.17 2.31
N ILE A 51 7.19 -4.00 2.45
CA ILE A 51 7.94 -4.52 1.30
C ILE A 51 7.82 -6.03 1.24
N GLY A 52 7.86 -6.55 0.02
CA GLY A 52 8.01 -7.98 -0.23
C GLY A 52 9.39 -8.24 -0.79
N ILE A 53 10.15 -9.13 -0.13
CA ILE A 53 11.52 -9.46 -0.50
C ILE A 53 11.59 -10.90 -0.96
N GLU A 54 12.33 -11.13 -2.05
CA GLU A 54 12.63 -12.47 -2.55
C GLU A 54 14.03 -12.47 -3.11
N ALA A 55 14.86 -13.45 -2.70
CA ALA A 55 16.26 -13.53 -3.14
C ALA A 55 17.04 -12.21 -2.94
N GLN A 56 16.82 -11.56 -1.80
CA GLN A 56 17.45 -10.28 -1.41
C GLN A 56 17.06 -9.08 -2.27
N GLU A 57 16.05 -9.24 -3.14
CA GLU A 57 15.52 -8.14 -3.94
C GLU A 57 14.15 -7.72 -3.42
N ILE A 58 13.86 -6.42 -3.51
CA ILE A 58 12.54 -5.89 -3.23
C ILE A 58 11.68 -6.10 -4.48
N MET A 59 10.68 -6.97 -4.35
CA MET A 59 9.80 -7.36 -5.44
C MET A 59 8.47 -6.63 -5.41
N SER A 60 8.13 -6.05 -4.27
CA SER A 60 6.81 -5.44 -4.07
C SER A 60 6.89 -4.35 -3.02
N ALA A 61 6.07 -3.33 -3.18
CA ALA A 61 5.91 -2.24 -2.22
C ALA A 61 4.42 -1.93 -2.05
N LEU A 62 3.99 -1.81 -0.81
CA LEU A 62 2.62 -1.46 -0.47
C LEU A 62 2.66 -0.36 0.57
N VAL A 63 1.97 0.73 0.29
CA VAL A 63 1.89 1.89 1.19
C VAL A 63 0.46 2.04 1.69
N GLY A 64 0.32 2.21 2.98
CA GLY A 64 -0.97 2.44 3.60
C GLY A 64 -0.92 3.49 4.68
N GLU A 65 -2.08 3.91 5.13
CA GLU A 65 -2.24 4.88 6.21
C GLU A 65 -3.40 4.49 7.11
N VAL A 66 -3.28 4.86 8.38
CA VAL A 66 -4.38 4.69 9.34
C VAL A 66 -5.27 5.93 9.22
N GLN A 67 -6.51 5.71 8.80
CA GLN A 67 -7.53 6.76 8.74
C GLN A 67 -8.43 6.65 9.96
N ILE A 68 -8.55 7.74 10.69
CA ILE A 68 -9.32 7.80 11.93
C ILE A 68 -10.63 8.54 11.66
N TYR A 69 -11.72 7.79 11.69
CA TYR A 69 -13.07 8.34 11.57
C TYR A 69 -13.75 8.33 12.94
N PRO A 70 -14.82 9.12 13.14
CA PRO A 70 -15.52 9.14 14.43
C PRO A 70 -15.97 7.76 14.92
N GLN A 71 -16.33 6.85 14.02
CA GLN A 71 -16.90 5.56 14.39
C GLN A 71 -15.97 4.37 14.15
N LYS A 72 -14.86 4.56 13.46
CA LYS A 72 -13.93 3.46 13.20
C LYS A 72 -12.56 3.95 12.73
N ARG A 73 -11.58 3.06 12.86
CA ARG A 73 -10.27 3.22 12.26
C ARG A 73 -10.14 2.27 11.09
N VAL A 74 -9.59 2.78 9.99
CA VAL A 74 -9.44 2.04 8.74
C VAL A 74 -7.98 2.08 8.32
N PHE A 75 -7.42 0.93 7.95
CA PHE A 75 -6.13 0.89 7.29
C PHE A 75 -6.37 0.98 5.79
N HIS A 76 -6.04 2.12 5.19
CA HIS A 76 -6.28 2.39 3.79
C HIS A 76 -5.00 2.21 2.98
N ILE A 77 -5.04 1.28 2.03
CA ILE A 77 -3.92 1.05 1.11
C ILE A 77 -3.99 2.11 0.01
N THR A 78 -2.98 2.99 -0.03
CA THR A 78 -2.93 4.11 -0.98
C THR A 78 -2.18 3.75 -2.26
N THR A 79 -1.16 2.89 -2.15
CA THR A 79 -0.30 2.54 -3.28
C THR A 79 0.15 1.10 -3.13
N TRP A 80 0.08 0.36 -4.22
CA TRP A 80 0.53 -1.02 -4.24
C TRP A 80 1.15 -1.31 -5.60
N ALA A 81 2.40 -1.72 -5.61
CA ALA A 81 3.15 -2.02 -6.83
C ALA A 81 3.93 -3.30 -6.70
N ASN A 82 3.98 -4.05 -7.77
CA ASN A 82 4.77 -5.27 -7.87
C ASN A 82 5.76 -5.15 -9.04
N LYS A 83 6.92 -5.76 -8.89
CA LYS A 83 7.87 -5.88 -9.98
C LYS A 83 7.27 -6.72 -11.10
N THR A 84 7.65 -6.46 -12.34
CA THR A 84 7.17 -7.20 -13.51
C THR A 84 7.34 -8.71 -13.30
N GLY A 85 6.29 -9.47 -13.57
CA GLY A 85 6.28 -10.92 -13.35
C GLY A 85 5.84 -11.34 -11.96
N HIS A 86 5.67 -10.40 -11.04
CA HIS A 86 5.11 -10.66 -9.71
C HIS A 86 3.75 -10.01 -9.62
N ASP A 87 2.78 -10.71 -9.05
CA ASP A 87 1.41 -10.24 -8.95
C ASP A 87 0.92 -10.23 -7.50
N TYR A 88 -0.34 -9.81 -7.33
CA TYR A 88 -0.98 -9.75 -6.03
C TYR A 88 -1.13 -11.13 -5.36
N GLU A 89 -1.09 -12.23 -6.11
CA GLU A 89 -1.26 -13.59 -5.56
C GLU A 89 -0.19 -13.92 -4.54
N GLN A 90 1.01 -13.39 -4.70
CA GLN A 90 2.08 -13.59 -3.72
C GLN A 90 1.75 -12.93 -2.39
N TRP A 91 1.01 -11.82 -2.41
CA TRP A 91 0.54 -11.16 -1.20
C TRP A 91 -0.58 -11.94 -0.52
N MET A 92 -1.35 -12.74 -1.26
CA MET A 92 -2.44 -13.52 -0.67
C MET A 92 -1.97 -14.43 0.46
N GLN A 93 -0.73 -14.88 0.40
CA GLN A 93 -0.12 -15.71 1.44
C GLN A 93 0.45 -14.90 2.60
N HIS A 94 0.52 -13.58 2.48
CA HIS A 94 1.15 -12.69 3.43
C HIS A 94 0.25 -11.57 3.94
N TRP A 95 -1.06 -11.64 3.64
CA TRP A 95 -2.02 -10.66 4.14
C TRP A 95 -2.09 -10.60 5.66
N ASP A 96 -1.76 -11.70 6.34
CA ASP A 96 -1.71 -11.74 7.79
C ASP A 96 -0.75 -10.69 8.37
N VAL A 97 0.36 -10.39 7.69
CA VAL A 97 1.33 -9.37 8.12
C VAL A 97 0.65 -8.00 8.17
N ILE A 98 -0.11 -7.67 7.13
CA ILE A 98 -0.82 -6.38 7.01
C ILE A 98 -2.00 -6.34 7.98
N GLU A 99 -2.76 -7.42 8.05
CA GLU A 99 -3.92 -7.54 8.94
C GLU A 99 -3.52 -7.41 10.41
N ASP A 100 -2.43 -8.08 10.81
CA ASP A 100 -1.92 -8.00 12.18
C ASP A 100 -1.47 -6.58 12.51
N PHE A 101 -0.76 -5.92 11.59
CA PHE A 101 -0.39 -4.52 11.77
C PHE A 101 -1.63 -3.65 11.96
N ALA A 102 -2.62 -3.78 11.07
CA ALA A 102 -3.85 -2.99 11.13
C ALA A 102 -4.58 -3.19 12.45
N LYS A 103 -4.70 -4.45 12.91
CA LYS A 103 -5.33 -4.77 14.18
C LYS A 103 -4.59 -4.14 15.36
N HIS A 104 -3.26 -4.17 15.37
CA HIS A 104 -2.44 -3.54 16.40
C HIS A 104 -2.63 -2.02 16.44
N GLN A 105 -2.97 -1.40 15.32
CA GLN A 105 -3.28 0.03 15.24
C GLN A 105 -4.73 0.35 15.60
N GLY A 106 -5.51 -0.66 16.00
CA GLY A 106 -6.91 -0.48 16.34
C GLY A 106 -7.85 -0.39 15.14
N CYS A 107 -7.39 -0.78 13.96
CA CYS A 107 -8.24 -0.77 12.77
C CYS A 107 -9.18 -1.97 12.75
N THR A 108 -10.39 -1.75 12.25
CA THR A 108 -11.41 -2.79 12.09
C THR A 108 -11.70 -3.11 10.63
N LEU A 109 -11.06 -2.37 9.70
CA LEU A 109 -11.29 -2.51 8.27
C LEU A 109 -10.00 -2.19 7.52
N ILE A 110 -9.77 -2.90 6.41
CA ILE A 110 -8.78 -2.54 5.41
C ILE A 110 -9.53 -2.12 4.17
N SER A 111 -9.16 -0.99 3.59
CA SER A 111 -9.75 -0.49 2.36
C SER A 111 -8.66 -0.16 1.34
N ALA A 112 -9.04 -0.10 0.07
CA ALA A 112 -8.16 0.29 -1.01
C ALA A 112 -8.98 0.88 -2.16
N TRP A 113 -8.39 1.84 -2.88
CA TRP A 113 -8.95 2.28 -4.15
C TRP A 113 -8.33 1.44 -5.25
N THR A 114 -9.09 0.52 -5.79
CA THR A 114 -8.60 -0.42 -6.80
C THR A 114 -9.54 -0.45 -7.99
N ARG A 115 -9.04 -1.05 -9.06
CA ARG A 115 -9.91 -1.43 -10.17
C ARG A 115 -10.85 -2.54 -9.67
N LYS A 116 -12.06 -2.54 -10.19
CA LYS A 116 -13.11 -3.49 -9.82
C LYS A 116 -12.64 -4.95 -9.92
N GLY A 117 -11.84 -5.27 -10.94
CA GLY A 117 -11.33 -6.62 -11.14
C GLY A 117 -10.42 -7.09 -10.02
N LEU A 118 -9.61 -6.20 -9.43
CA LEU A 118 -8.74 -6.57 -8.32
C LEU A 118 -9.53 -6.88 -7.06
N ALA A 119 -10.57 -6.11 -6.75
CA ALA A 119 -11.44 -6.39 -5.61
C ALA A 119 -12.04 -7.79 -5.71
N LYS A 120 -12.49 -8.18 -6.91
CA LYS A 120 -13.02 -9.51 -7.17
C LYS A 120 -11.98 -10.60 -6.94
N LYS A 121 -10.76 -10.39 -7.43
CA LYS A 121 -9.66 -11.35 -7.26
C LYS A 121 -9.23 -11.52 -5.81
N LEU A 122 -9.24 -10.42 -5.04
CA LEU A 122 -8.94 -10.45 -3.61
C LEU A 122 -10.10 -11.00 -2.78
N LYS A 123 -11.28 -11.17 -3.37
CA LYS A 123 -12.53 -11.56 -2.70
C LYS A 123 -12.93 -10.51 -1.66
N TRP A 124 -12.63 -9.25 -1.92
CA TRP A 124 -13.05 -8.13 -1.11
C TRP A 124 -14.37 -7.55 -1.64
N THR A 125 -15.12 -6.90 -0.77
CA THR A 125 -16.38 -6.28 -1.14
C THR A 125 -16.14 -4.95 -1.85
N HIS A 126 -16.77 -4.77 -3.01
CA HIS A 126 -16.76 -3.48 -3.71
C HIS A 126 -17.92 -2.63 -3.19
N GLU A 127 -17.58 -1.63 -2.35
CA GLU A 127 -18.58 -0.83 -1.64
C GLU A 127 -19.12 0.33 -2.45
N TYR A 128 -18.23 1.10 -3.12
CA TYR A 128 -18.65 2.24 -3.93
C TYR A 128 -17.56 2.63 -4.93
N SER A 129 -17.93 3.48 -5.89
CA SER A 129 -17.02 3.96 -6.92
C SER A 129 -16.59 5.40 -6.64
N VAL A 130 -15.40 5.76 -7.10
CA VAL A 130 -14.94 7.15 -7.13
C VAL A 130 -15.34 7.74 -8.48
N VAL A 131 -15.98 8.89 -8.47
CA VAL A 131 -16.30 9.63 -9.69
C VAL A 131 -15.66 11.01 -9.62
N THR A 132 -15.23 11.54 -10.76
CA THR A 132 -14.53 12.82 -10.82
C THR A 132 -15.13 13.73 -11.88
N LYS A 133 -14.89 15.02 -11.71
CA LYS A 133 -15.21 16.04 -12.71
C LYS A 133 -14.11 17.09 -12.70
N ASP A 134 -13.51 17.35 -13.83
CA ASP A 134 -12.51 18.40 -13.96
C ASP A 134 -13.17 19.77 -13.81
N LEU A 135 -12.45 20.71 -13.19
CA LEU A 135 -12.91 22.07 -12.96
C LEU A 135 -12.23 23.06 -13.86
#